data_29b1355b4308f2c1b63cc82eb88b4978
#
_entry.id   29b1355b4308f2c1b63cc82eb88b4978
#
_cell.length_a   1.000
_cell.length_b   1.000
_cell.length_c   1.000
_cell.angle_alpha   90.00
_cell.angle_beta   90.00
_cell.angle_gamma   90.00
#
_symmetry.space_group_name_H-M   'P 1'
#
loop_
_entity.id
_entity.type
_entity.pdbx_description
1 polymer ?
#
loop_
_entity_poly.entity_id
_entity_poly.type
_entity_poly.pdbx_seq_one_letter_code
_entity_poly.pdbx_strand_id
1 'polypeptide(L)'
;MAATEPIDIVELGVGDAQAGLALSAEAGWNQNEADWRFFLAQGIVFGLRDSDRLVATAALLPYSAGNAWISMVLVTADFRRRGIATKLVDACLDVAKRRGLTTWLDATPAGATVYGPLGFMPALQLRRLRLEKPMHTKAARPLSASGLEGLIARDSVAMGFDRSSLLSEFGRRSGSRVVSDTDSIALVRDGRTARQIGPVLADRADRALALVDAITHSESGPWLIDAVHSQEQFLNGLVGSGWNIERPFQRMRFGPATASPAQLPFAVAGPEFG
;
A
#
# COMPACT_ATOMS: atom_id res chain seq x y z
N MET A 1 5.95 -29.66 29.95
CA MET A 1 6.24 -28.86 28.75
C MET A 1 5.21 -29.29 27.72
N ALA A 2 4.23 -28.47 27.38
CA ALA A 2 3.30 -28.75 26.32
C ALA A 2 4.09 -28.75 24.99
N ALA A 3 4.00 -29.81 24.21
CA ALA A 3 4.54 -29.88 22.87
C ALA A 3 3.88 -28.75 22.07
N THR A 4 4.67 -27.84 21.54
CA THR A 4 4.20 -26.83 20.62
C THR A 4 3.79 -27.60 19.35
N GLU A 5 2.50 -27.70 19.09
CA GLU A 5 2.03 -28.27 17.83
C GLU A 5 2.69 -27.57 16.67
N PRO A 6 3.02 -28.30 15.60
CA PRO A 6 3.64 -27.70 14.43
C PRO A 6 2.70 -26.63 13.89
N ILE A 7 3.25 -25.43 13.70
CA ILE A 7 2.53 -24.29 13.13
C ILE A 7 2.49 -24.51 11.63
N ASP A 8 1.36 -25.02 11.13
CA ASP A 8 1.19 -25.25 9.70
C ASP A 8 0.78 -23.96 8.97
N ILE A 9 1.65 -23.53 8.06
CA ILE A 9 1.37 -22.42 7.14
C ILE A 9 0.55 -23.00 5.99
N VAL A 10 -0.61 -22.38 5.72
CA VAL A 10 -1.51 -22.75 4.63
C VAL A 10 -1.60 -21.62 3.61
N GLU A 11 -1.82 -21.95 2.36
CA GLU A 11 -2.19 -20.97 1.34
C GLU A 11 -3.68 -20.66 1.46
N LEU A 12 -4.03 -19.38 1.47
CA LEU A 12 -5.40 -18.88 1.63
C LEU A 12 -6.06 -18.65 0.27
N GLY A 13 -7.37 -18.80 0.21
CA GLY A 13 -8.18 -18.56 -0.98
C GLY A 13 -9.15 -17.39 -0.80
N VAL A 14 -9.88 -17.03 -1.87
CA VAL A 14 -10.82 -15.89 -1.88
C VAL A 14 -11.88 -15.98 -0.77
N GLY A 15 -12.23 -17.20 -0.33
CA GLY A 15 -13.13 -17.42 0.81
C GLY A 15 -12.63 -16.87 2.14
N ASP A 16 -11.32 -16.59 2.28
CA ASP A 16 -10.70 -16.10 3.51
C ASP A 16 -10.72 -14.55 3.62
N ALA A 17 -11.33 -13.84 2.66
CA ALA A 17 -11.31 -12.38 2.62
C ALA A 17 -11.84 -11.72 3.90
N GLN A 18 -12.91 -12.25 4.48
CA GLN A 18 -13.49 -11.74 5.73
C GLN A 18 -12.57 -11.99 6.94
N ALA A 19 -11.91 -13.16 6.97
CA ALA A 19 -10.96 -13.48 8.04
C ALA A 19 -9.72 -12.56 7.95
N GLY A 20 -9.22 -12.30 6.74
CA GLY A 20 -8.14 -11.33 6.51
C GLY A 20 -8.56 -9.91 6.89
N LEU A 21 -9.76 -9.48 6.54
CA LEU A 21 -10.32 -8.18 6.93
C LEU A 21 -10.38 -8.03 8.46
N ALA A 22 -10.75 -9.08 9.18
CA ALA A 22 -10.77 -9.06 10.65
C ALA A 22 -9.37 -8.79 11.23
N LEU A 23 -8.30 -9.40 10.68
CA LEU A 23 -6.92 -9.10 11.09
C LEU A 23 -6.51 -7.66 10.77
N SER A 24 -6.89 -7.11 9.61
CA SER A 24 -6.64 -5.71 9.29
C SER A 24 -7.38 -4.76 10.24
N ALA A 25 -8.61 -5.10 10.61
CA ALA A 25 -9.42 -4.33 11.54
C ALA A 25 -8.82 -4.32 12.96
N GLU A 26 -8.34 -5.49 13.45
CA GLU A 26 -7.62 -5.61 14.72
C GLU A 26 -6.35 -4.75 14.74
N ALA A 27 -5.63 -4.70 13.61
CA ALA A 27 -4.43 -3.89 13.47
C ALA A 27 -4.70 -2.39 13.24
N GLY A 28 -5.96 -1.98 13.11
CA GLY A 28 -6.35 -0.59 12.83
C GLY A 28 -6.00 -0.13 11.41
N TRP A 29 -5.82 -1.05 10.46
CA TRP A 29 -5.42 -0.73 9.09
C TRP A 29 -6.62 -0.32 8.23
N ASN A 30 -6.34 0.33 7.09
CA ASN A 30 -7.37 0.93 6.23
C ASN A 30 -7.92 -0.01 5.15
N GLN A 31 -7.38 -1.23 5.01
CA GLN A 31 -7.84 -2.19 4.01
C GLN A 31 -9.30 -2.57 4.22
N ASN A 32 -10.05 -2.62 3.12
CA ASN A 32 -11.41 -3.12 3.06
C ASN A 32 -11.47 -4.55 2.49
N GLU A 33 -12.67 -5.12 2.37
CA GLU A 33 -12.84 -6.48 1.85
C GLU A 33 -12.38 -6.63 0.39
N ALA A 34 -12.58 -5.60 -0.45
CA ALA A 34 -12.15 -5.61 -1.84
C ALA A 34 -10.61 -5.69 -1.96
N ASP A 35 -9.87 -5.04 -1.04
CA ASP A 35 -8.42 -5.18 -0.97
C ASP A 35 -8.01 -6.63 -0.69
N TRP A 36 -8.64 -7.28 0.28
CA TRP A 36 -8.37 -8.67 0.61
C TRP A 36 -8.73 -9.63 -0.53
N ARG A 37 -9.88 -9.43 -1.18
CA ARG A 37 -10.26 -10.21 -2.37
C ARG A 37 -9.22 -10.07 -3.49
N PHE A 38 -8.67 -8.87 -3.68
CA PHE A 38 -7.61 -8.64 -4.67
C PHE A 38 -6.34 -9.41 -4.33
N PHE A 39 -5.84 -9.34 -3.08
CA PHE A 39 -4.66 -10.11 -2.66
C PHE A 39 -4.85 -11.61 -2.84
N LEU A 40 -5.99 -12.14 -2.45
CA LEU A 40 -6.30 -13.56 -2.53
C LEU A 40 -6.52 -14.06 -3.98
N ALA A 41 -6.96 -13.18 -4.89
CA ALA A 41 -7.20 -13.51 -6.28
C ALA A 41 -5.96 -13.33 -7.18
N GLN A 42 -5.12 -12.34 -6.90
CA GLN A 42 -4.00 -11.96 -7.75
C GLN A 42 -2.62 -12.28 -7.14
N GLY A 43 -2.57 -12.50 -5.85
CA GLY A 43 -1.36 -12.83 -5.10
C GLY A 43 -1.33 -14.28 -4.63
N ILE A 44 -0.31 -14.56 -3.83
CA ILE A 44 -0.22 -15.78 -3.02
C ILE A 44 -0.26 -15.29 -1.57
N VAL A 45 -1.27 -15.71 -0.84
CA VAL A 45 -1.45 -15.30 0.56
C VAL A 45 -1.27 -16.52 1.45
N PHE A 46 -0.29 -16.45 2.32
CA PHE A 46 -0.06 -17.43 3.35
C PHE A 46 -0.75 -17.01 4.65
N GLY A 47 -1.28 -17.99 5.37
CA GLY A 47 -1.90 -17.80 6.66
C GLY A 47 -1.52 -18.86 7.67
N LEU A 48 -1.75 -18.54 8.91
CA LEU A 48 -1.70 -19.47 10.04
C LEU A 48 -3.06 -19.50 10.71
N ARG A 49 -3.54 -20.70 11.03
CA ARG A 49 -4.77 -20.88 11.78
C ARG A 49 -4.50 -21.48 13.15
N ASP A 50 -5.30 -21.03 14.11
CA ASP A 50 -5.48 -21.67 15.40
C ASP A 50 -6.89 -22.26 15.40
N SER A 51 -6.97 -23.57 15.26
CA SER A 51 -8.23 -24.25 14.90
C SER A 51 -8.79 -23.64 13.59
N ASP A 52 -10.00 -23.10 13.61
CA ASP A 52 -10.63 -22.44 12.45
C ASP A 52 -10.32 -20.95 12.33
N ARG A 53 -9.73 -20.34 13.36
CA ARG A 53 -9.44 -18.91 13.40
C ARG A 53 -8.16 -18.59 12.64
N LEU A 54 -8.22 -17.67 11.67
CA LEU A 54 -7.05 -17.09 11.05
C LEU A 54 -6.37 -16.14 12.04
N VAL A 55 -5.10 -16.40 12.39
CA VAL A 55 -4.35 -15.64 13.43
C VAL A 55 -3.15 -14.89 12.86
N ALA A 56 -2.71 -15.22 11.65
CA ALA A 56 -1.64 -14.49 10.98
C ALA A 56 -1.72 -14.64 9.47
N THR A 57 -1.16 -13.66 8.74
CA THR A 57 -1.07 -13.66 7.28
C THR A 57 0.23 -13.03 6.79
N ALA A 58 0.61 -13.33 5.55
CA ALA A 58 1.49 -12.55 4.68
C ALA A 58 1.09 -12.77 3.23
N ALA A 59 1.15 -11.74 2.41
CA ALA A 59 0.82 -11.78 0.99
C ALA A 59 2.05 -11.50 0.13
N LEU A 60 2.20 -12.20 -0.98
CA LEU A 60 3.12 -11.93 -2.07
C LEU A 60 2.29 -11.57 -3.31
N LEU A 61 2.37 -10.34 -3.76
CA LEU A 61 1.65 -9.84 -4.94
C LEU A 61 2.65 -9.67 -6.10
N PRO A 62 2.64 -10.54 -7.12
CA PRO A 62 3.53 -10.43 -8.27
C PRO A 62 3.15 -9.25 -9.18
N TYR A 63 4.16 -8.57 -9.71
CA TYR A 63 4.03 -7.55 -10.75
C TYR A 63 4.89 -7.89 -11.95
N SER A 64 4.85 -7.05 -12.99
CA SER A 64 5.66 -7.25 -14.19
C SER A 64 7.17 -7.06 -13.94
N ALA A 65 7.96 -7.35 -14.95
CA ALA A 65 9.43 -7.19 -14.93
C ALA A 65 10.13 -7.86 -13.72
N GLY A 66 9.60 -9.01 -13.27
CA GLY A 66 10.21 -9.76 -12.18
C GLY A 66 10.12 -9.10 -10.82
N ASN A 67 9.15 -8.22 -10.59
CA ASN A 67 8.91 -7.60 -9.29
C ASN A 67 7.77 -8.27 -8.54
N ALA A 68 7.80 -8.20 -7.21
CA ALA A 68 6.71 -8.62 -6.35
C ALA A 68 6.66 -7.76 -5.08
N TRP A 69 5.50 -7.65 -4.48
CA TRP A 69 5.28 -6.92 -3.24
C TRP A 69 4.91 -7.87 -2.11
N ILE A 70 5.66 -7.84 -1.01
CA ILE A 70 5.29 -8.53 0.23
C ILE A 70 4.54 -7.54 1.11
N SER A 71 3.35 -7.93 1.51
CA SER A 71 2.48 -7.09 2.33
C SER A 71 1.54 -7.92 3.19
N MET A 72 0.59 -7.28 3.86
CA MET A 72 -0.40 -7.93 4.71
C MET A 72 0.23 -8.87 5.75
N VAL A 73 1.43 -8.53 6.24
CA VAL A 73 2.11 -9.27 7.31
C VAL A 73 1.46 -8.88 8.62
N LEU A 74 0.51 -9.68 9.04
CA LEU A 74 -0.33 -9.47 10.22
C LEU A 74 -0.21 -10.66 11.16
N VAL A 75 -0.16 -10.38 12.45
CA VAL A 75 -0.23 -11.39 13.51
C VAL A 75 -1.11 -10.83 14.63
N THR A 76 -2.16 -11.56 15.00
CA THR A 76 -3.05 -11.18 16.11
C THR A 76 -2.26 -11.07 17.43
N ALA A 77 -2.74 -10.24 18.33
CA ALA A 77 -2.00 -9.85 19.55
C ALA A 77 -1.48 -11.06 20.36
N ASP A 78 -2.32 -12.06 20.57
CA ASP A 78 -2.01 -13.24 21.38
C ASP A 78 -0.93 -14.15 20.78
N PHE A 79 -0.65 -14.00 19.49
CA PHE A 79 0.32 -14.82 18.74
C PHE A 79 1.62 -14.07 18.38
N ARG A 80 1.75 -12.80 18.76
CA ARG A 80 2.96 -12.00 18.50
C ARG A 80 4.18 -12.52 19.26
N ARG A 81 5.36 -12.15 18.77
CA ARG A 81 6.68 -12.51 19.38
C ARG A 81 6.96 -14.02 19.45
N ARG A 82 6.35 -14.79 18.55
CA ARG A 82 6.57 -16.25 18.39
C ARG A 82 7.27 -16.59 17.07
N GLY A 83 7.88 -15.61 16.35
CA GLY A 83 8.54 -15.83 15.07
C GLY A 83 7.61 -16.06 13.88
N ILE A 84 6.28 -15.93 14.06
CA ILE A 84 5.28 -16.25 13.02
C ILE A 84 5.41 -15.32 11.81
N ALA A 85 5.56 -14.01 12.03
CA ALA A 85 5.75 -13.06 10.93
C ALA A 85 6.97 -13.41 10.07
N THR A 86 8.10 -13.76 10.70
CA THR A 86 9.31 -14.21 10.01
C THR A 86 9.04 -15.44 9.15
N LYS A 87 8.41 -16.47 9.71
CA LYS A 87 8.08 -17.71 8.95
C LYS A 87 7.19 -17.46 7.74
N LEU A 88 6.19 -16.57 7.88
CA LEU A 88 5.29 -16.21 6.78
C LEU A 88 6.01 -15.41 5.68
N VAL A 89 6.90 -14.49 6.08
CA VAL A 89 7.73 -13.74 5.12
C VAL A 89 8.73 -14.67 4.42
N ASP A 90 9.33 -15.63 5.14
CA ASP A 90 10.20 -16.64 4.54
C ASP A 90 9.45 -17.47 3.50
N ALA A 91 8.20 -17.88 3.77
CA ALA A 91 7.36 -18.57 2.80
C ALA A 91 7.13 -17.73 1.52
N CYS A 92 6.87 -16.43 1.67
CA CYS A 92 6.77 -15.50 0.54
C CYS A 92 8.10 -15.41 -0.23
N LEU A 93 9.23 -15.30 0.49
CA LEU A 93 10.56 -15.20 -0.12
C LEU A 93 10.95 -16.49 -0.85
N ASP A 94 10.57 -17.66 -0.36
CA ASP A 94 10.83 -18.93 -1.02
C ASP A 94 10.08 -19.04 -2.36
N VAL A 95 8.84 -18.56 -2.42
CA VAL A 95 8.12 -18.45 -3.69
C VAL A 95 8.80 -17.46 -4.62
N ALA A 96 9.15 -16.28 -4.11
CA ALA A 96 9.81 -15.24 -4.89
C ALA A 96 11.16 -15.72 -5.47
N LYS A 97 11.98 -16.38 -4.66
CA LYS A 97 13.26 -16.98 -5.10
C LYS A 97 13.07 -18.01 -6.20
N ARG A 98 12.11 -18.94 -6.04
CA ARG A 98 11.80 -19.94 -7.08
C ARG A 98 11.34 -19.33 -8.40
N ARG A 99 10.69 -18.15 -8.35
CA ARG A 99 10.21 -17.42 -9.52
C ARG A 99 11.19 -16.36 -10.05
N GLY A 100 12.36 -16.20 -9.42
CA GLY A 100 13.36 -15.18 -9.80
C GLY A 100 12.88 -13.73 -9.60
N LEU A 101 12.01 -13.48 -8.58
CA LEU A 101 11.43 -12.17 -8.34
C LEU A 101 12.27 -11.35 -7.36
N THR A 102 12.44 -10.07 -7.68
CA THR A 102 12.86 -9.05 -6.71
C THR A 102 11.64 -8.68 -5.85
N THR A 103 11.78 -8.73 -4.53
CA THR A 103 10.68 -8.43 -3.61
C THR A 103 10.85 -7.08 -2.96
N TRP A 104 9.74 -6.41 -2.80
CA TRP A 104 9.61 -5.11 -2.14
C TRP A 104 8.63 -5.20 -0.99
N LEU A 105 8.75 -4.33 -0.01
CA LEU A 105 7.78 -4.09 1.04
C LEU A 105 7.90 -2.68 1.60
N ASP A 106 6.83 -2.16 2.18
CA ASP A 106 6.83 -0.91 2.94
C ASP A 106 6.64 -1.23 4.43
N ALA A 107 7.77 -1.24 5.14
CA ALA A 107 7.83 -1.63 6.54
C ALA A 107 7.40 -0.49 7.47
N THR A 108 6.58 -0.80 8.47
CA THR A 108 6.48 0.04 9.66
C THR A 108 7.83 0.04 10.42
N PRO A 109 8.10 0.99 11.34
CA PRO A 109 9.34 0.97 12.12
C PRO A 109 9.58 -0.38 12.84
N ALA A 110 8.53 -0.97 13.40
CA ALA A 110 8.62 -2.29 14.02
C ALA A 110 8.90 -3.41 13.01
N GLY A 111 8.31 -3.33 11.81
CA GLY A 111 8.56 -4.30 10.73
C GLY A 111 9.99 -4.21 10.20
N ALA A 112 10.55 -3.01 10.06
CA ALA A 112 11.92 -2.82 9.55
C ALA A 112 12.97 -3.55 10.38
N THR A 113 12.76 -3.69 11.70
CA THR A 113 13.65 -4.47 12.58
C THR A 113 13.59 -5.97 12.33
N VAL A 114 12.50 -6.46 11.77
CA VAL A 114 12.32 -7.87 11.39
C VAL A 114 12.92 -8.15 10.01
N TYR A 115 12.72 -7.24 9.05
CA TYR A 115 13.07 -7.49 7.65
C TYR A 115 14.56 -7.25 7.34
N GLY A 116 15.22 -6.33 8.05
CA GLY A 116 16.68 -6.12 7.89
C GLY A 116 17.48 -7.40 8.07
N PRO A 117 17.33 -8.17 9.15
CA PRO A 117 18.00 -9.46 9.36
C PRO A 117 17.69 -10.52 8.31
N LEU A 118 16.54 -10.42 7.62
CA LEU A 118 16.18 -11.31 6.50
C LEU A 118 16.88 -10.93 5.17
N GLY A 119 17.66 -9.85 5.15
CA GLY A 119 18.40 -9.38 3.98
C GLY A 119 17.71 -8.31 3.15
N PHE A 120 16.64 -7.71 3.65
CA PHE A 120 16.04 -6.56 2.99
C PHE A 120 16.88 -5.30 3.19
N MET A 121 17.11 -4.58 2.11
CA MET A 121 17.88 -3.33 2.07
C MET A 121 16.93 -2.13 1.95
N PRO A 122 17.16 -1.03 2.69
CA PRO A 122 16.35 0.17 2.59
C PRO A 122 16.47 0.81 1.19
N ALA A 123 15.37 1.34 0.67
CA ALA A 123 15.29 2.00 -0.63
C ALA A 123 14.80 3.45 -0.52
N LEU A 124 13.57 3.67 -0.06
CA LEU A 124 13.01 5.01 0.14
C LEU A 124 12.11 5.06 1.38
N GLN A 125 11.75 6.25 1.81
CA GLN A 125 10.85 6.46 2.95
C GLN A 125 9.53 7.05 2.49
N LEU A 126 8.45 6.64 3.18
CA LEU A 126 7.13 7.22 3.04
C LEU A 126 6.69 7.87 4.36
N ARG A 127 5.75 8.78 4.24
CA ARG A 127 5.01 9.36 5.37
C ARG A 127 3.52 9.17 5.11
N ARG A 128 2.84 8.45 6.01
CA ARG A 128 1.39 8.44 6.02
C ARG A 128 0.88 9.68 6.69
N LEU A 129 0.00 10.41 6.00
CA LEU A 129 -0.68 11.56 6.54
C LEU A 129 -2.18 11.33 6.51
N ARG A 130 -2.85 11.94 7.49
CA ARG A 130 -4.30 11.92 7.63
C ARG A 130 -4.86 13.33 7.68
N LEU A 131 -5.99 13.55 7.01
CA LEU A 131 -6.76 14.77 7.07
C LEU A 131 -8.21 14.41 7.47
N GLU A 132 -8.67 14.93 8.61
CA GLU A 132 -10.05 14.72 9.04
C GLU A 132 -11.02 15.63 8.27
N LYS A 133 -10.66 16.91 8.16
CA LYS A 133 -11.42 17.93 7.43
C LYS A 133 -10.45 18.98 6.87
N PRO A 134 -10.71 19.53 5.67
CA PRO A 134 -9.94 20.67 5.17
C PRO A 134 -9.99 21.86 6.14
N MET A 135 -8.87 22.56 6.32
CA MET A 135 -8.76 23.71 7.22
C MET A 135 -9.60 24.92 6.76
N HIS A 136 -9.79 25.06 5.46
CA HIS A 136 -10.51 26.20 4.86
C HIS A 136 -11.56 25.72 3.87
N THR A 137 -12.75 26.34 3.90
CA THR A 137 -13.75 26.16 2.85
C THR A 137 -13.37 27.01 1.65
N LYS A 138 -12.60 26.44 0.74
CA LYS A 138 -12.40 27.03 -0.60
C LYS A 138 -13.47 26.53 -1.53
N ALA A 139 -13.85 27.33 -2.51
CA ALA A 139 -14.66 26.84 -3.61
C ALA A 139 -13.95 25.68 -4.30
N ALA A 140 -14.63 24.53 -4.44
CA ALA A 140 -14.05 23.36 -5.09
C ALA A 140 -13.62 23.75 -6.53
N ARG A 141 -12.35 23.53 -6.84
CA ARG A 141 -11.86 23.70 -8.20
C ARG A 141 -12.43 22.57 -9.06
N PRO A 142 -12.89 22.85 -10.28
CA PRO A 142 -13.35 21.80 -11.16
C PRO A 142 -12.26 20.77 -11.39
N LEU A 143 -12.57 19.49 -11.11
CA LEU A 143 -11.71 18.36 -11.41
C LEU A 143 -12.23 17.70 -12.69
N SER A 144 -11.33 17.41 -13.61
CA SER A 144 -11.66 16.60 -14.79
C SER A 144 -11.63 15.12 -14.39
N ALA A 145 -12.68 14.38 -14.78
CA ALA A 145 -12.57 12.93 -14.79
C ALA A 145 -11.51 12.55 -15.84
N SER A 146 -10.53 11.77 -15.45
CA SER A 146 -9.46 11.33 -16.33
C SER A 146 -9.61 9.87 -16.68
N GLY A 147 -9.08 9.49 -17.85
CA GLY A 147 -8.98 8.10 -18.23
C GLY A 147 -7.98 7.35 -17.37
N LEU A 148 -8.36 6.14 -16.96
CA LEU A 148 -7.50 5.22 -16.21
C LEU A 148 -6.18 4.91 -16.94
N GLU A 149 -6.21 4.92 -18.27
CA GLU A 149 -5.02 4.67 -19.12
C GLU A 149 -3.90 5.68 -18.88
N GLY A 150 -4.23 6.97 -18.73
CA GLY A 150 -3.25 8.00 -18.41
C GLY A 150 -2.60 7.79 -17.04
N LEU A 151 -3.38 7.35 -16.06
CA LEU A 151 -2.86 6.99 -14.73
C LEU A 151 -1.90 5.80 -14.82
N ILE A 152 -2.31 4.72 -15.50
CA ILE A 152 -1.50 3.49 -15.66
C ILE A 152 -0.18 3.80 -16.36
N ALA A 153 -0.21 4.58 -17.43
CA ALA A 153 1.00 4.94 -18.20
C ALA A 153 2.01 5.71 -17.32
N ARG A 154 1.55 6.73 -16.59
CA ARG A 154 2.43 7.51 -15.69
C ARG A 154 2.90 6.71 -14.49
N ASP A 155 2.04 5.87 -13.94
CA ASP A 155 2.39 4.99 -12.81
C ASP A 155 3.46 3.98 -13.20
N SER A 156 3.35 3.35 -14.36
CA SER A 156 4.36 2.41 -14.88
C SER A 156 5.75 3.05 -15.00
N VAL A 157 5.82 4.31 -15.43
CA VAL A 157 7.08 5.07 -15.48
C VAL A 157 7.61 5.35 -14.08
N ALA A 158 6.74 5.78 -13.17
CA ALA A 158 7.12 6.14 -11.80
C ALA A 158 7.52 4.92 -10.95
N MET A 159 6.94 3.76 -11.22
CA MET A 159 7.26 2.50 -10.52
C MET A 159 8.43 1.74 -11.16
N GLY A 160 8.67 1.94 -12.46
CA GLY A 160 9.62 1.16 -13.25
C GLY A 160 9.13 -0.24 -13.64
N PHE A 161 7.85 -0.54 -13.40
CA PHE A 161 7.18 -1.79 -13.78
C PHE A 161 5.66 -1.57 -13.88
N ASP A 162 5.00 -2.45 -14.63
CA ASP A 162 3.55 -2.40 -14.82
C ASP A 162 2.81 -3.04 -13.65
N ARG A 163 1.78 -2.34 -13.15
CA ARG A 163 0.75 -2.82 -12.22
C ARG A 163 -0.65 -2.41 -12.66
N SER A 164 -0.88 -2.45 -13.97
CA SER A 164 -2.15 -2.08 -14.61
C SER A 164 -3.34 -2.89 -14.10
N SER A 165 -3.15 -4.18 -13.77
CA SER A 165 -4.18 -5.03 -13.17
C SER A 165 -4.69 -4.46 -11.83
N LEU A 166 -3.79 -3.97 -10.97
CA LEU A 166 -4.12 -3.32 -9.70
C LEU A 166 -4.91 -2.03 -9.93
N LEU A 167 -4.37 -1.13 -10.75
CA LEU A 167 -5.00 0.16 -11.00
C LEU A 167 -6.35 0.03 -11.72
N SER A 168 -6.46 -0.94 -12.63
CA SER A 168 -7.71 -1.26 -13.31
C SER A 168 -8.77 -1.80 -12.35
N GLU A 169 -8.37 -2.64 -11.41
CA GLU A 169 -9.28 -3.15 -10.39
C GLU A 169 -9.73 -2.01 -9.46
N PHE A 170 -8.81 -1.18 -9.00
CA PHE A 170 -9.12 0.00 -8.19
C PHE A 170 -10.07 0.96 -8.90
N GLY A 171 -9.82 1.26 -10.18
CA GLY A 171 -10.66 2.17 -10.97
C GLY A 171 -12.09 1.68 -11.20
N ARG A 172 -12.35 0.35 -11.08
CA ARG A 172 -13.69 -0.25 -11.23
C ARG A 172 -14.48 -0.29 -9.92
N ARG A 173 -13.85 -0.06 -8.77
CA ARG A 173 -14.53 -0.11 -7.48
C ARG A 173 -15.54 1.02 -7.35
N SER A 174 -16.69 0.72 -6.75
CA SER A 174 -17.63 1.76 -6.35
C SER A 174 -16.94 2.77 -5.42
N GLY A 175 -17.20 4.06 -5.59
CA GLY A 175 -16.57 5.12 -4.83
C GLY A 175 -15.14 5.48 -5.27
N SER A 176 -14.55 4.72 -6.20
CA SER A 176 -13.25 5.07 -6.79
C SER A 176 -13.40 6.01 -7.96
N ARG A 177 -12.41 6.87 -8.15
CA ARG A 177 -12.32 7.75 -9.33
C ARG A 177 -10.88 8.13 -9.64
N VAL A 178 -10.58 8.26 -10.91
CA VAL A 178 -9.36 8.88 -11.41
C VAL A 178 -9.67 10.34 -11.71
N VAL A 179 -8.87 11.23 -11.16
CA VAL A 179 -9.02 12.68 -11.34
C VAL A 179 -7.72 13.28 -11.84
N SER A 180 -7.82 14.29 -12.66
CA SER A 180 -6.65 15.00 -13.21
C SER A 180 -6.86 16.51 -13.29
N ASP A 181 -5.76 17.22 -13.29
CA ASP A 181 -5.56 18.56 -13.80
C ASP A 181 -4.51 18.47 -14.91
N THR A 182 -4.14 19.59 -15.57
CA THR A 182 -3.28 19.64 -16.75
C THR A 182 -2.02 18.78 -16.64
N ASP A 183 -1.32 18.83 -15.50
CA ASP A 183 0.00 18.21 -15.31
C ASP A 183 0.03 17.21 -14.12
N SER A 184 -1.14 16.84 -13.61
CA SER A 184 -1.26 15.95 -12.46
C SER A 184 -2.44 14.99 -12.58
N ILE A 185 -2.29 13.81 -12.00
CA ILE A 185 -3.31 12.76 -12.00
C ILE A 185 -3.24 11.98 -10.68
N ALA A 186 -4.39 11.59 -10.16
CA ALA A 186 -4.48 10.79 -8.94
C ALA A 186 -5.65 9.82 -9.00
N LEU A 187 -5.54 8.75 -8.22
CA LEU A 187 -6.63 7.84 -7.91
C LEU A 187 -7.15 8.14 -6.50
N VAL A 188 -8.46 8.17 -6.36
CA VAL A 188 -9.16 8.22 -5.07
C VAL A 188 -9.96 6.93 -4.93
N ARG A 189 -9.87 6.28 -3.77
CA ARG A 189 -10.61 5.05 -3.49
C ARG A 189 -11.09 5.01 -2.03
N ASP A 190 -12.14 4.26 -1.77
CA ASP A 190 -12.61 4.04 -0.41
C ASP A 190 -11.73 3.03 0.31
N GLY A 191 -11.41 3.32 1.56
CA GLY A 191 -10.83 2.38 2.50
C GLY A 191 -11.79 2.12 3.67
N ARG A 192 -11.37 1.31 4.63
CA ARG A 192 -12.19 0.95 5.79
C ARG A 192 -12.45 2.12 6.74
N THR A 193 -11.45 2.97 6.97
CA THR A 193 -11.49 4.06 7.96
C THR A 193 -11.36 5.44 7.34
N ALA A 194 -10.85 5.54 6.12
CA ALA A 194 -10.64 6.78 5.41
C ALA A 194 -10.53 6.52 3.91
N ARG A 195 -10.84 7.52 3.12
CA ARG A 195 -10.58 7.50 1.68
C ARG A 195 -9.08 7.63 1.42
N GLN A 196 -8.54 6.82 0.53
CA GLN A 196 -7.14 6.83 0.14
C GLN A 196 -6.95 7.68 -1.11
N ILE A 197 -6.02 8.64 -1.08
CA ILE A 197 -5.56 9.36 -2.25
C ILE A 197 -4.20 8.77 -2.65
N GLY A 198 -4.14 8.11 -3.80
CA GLY A 198 -2.91 7.52 -4.33
C GLY A 198 -3.14 6.42 -5.36
N PRO A 199 -2.23 6.30 -6.36
CA PRO A 199 -1.03 7.13 -6.52
C PRO A 199 -1.34 8.59 -6.89
N VAL A 200 -0.41 9.50 -6.56
CA VAL A 200 -0.43 10.90 -7.01
C VAL A 200 0.80 11.13 -7.89
N LEU A 201 0.57 11.45 -9.14
CA LEU A 201 1.60 11.66 -10.16
C LEU A 201 1.45 13.06 -10.72
N ALA A 202 2.53 13.82 -10.72
CA ALA A 202 2.55 15.18 -11.21
C ALA A 202 3.96 15.54 -11.71
N ASP A 203 4.05 16.59 -12.50
CA ASP A 203 5.35 17.06 -12.99
C ASP A 203 6.06 17.92 -11.94
N ARG A 204 5.29 18.52 -11.00
CA ARG A 204 5.79 19.42 -9.96
C ARG A 204 4.96 19.33 -8.67
N ALA A 205 5.58 19.66 -7.55
CA ALA A 205 4.97 19.59 -6.23
C ALA A 205 3.74 20.51 -6.08
N ASP A 206 3.78 21.72 -6.63
CA ASP A 206 2.65 22.65 -6.59
C ASP A 206 1.42 22.12 -7.34
N ARG A 207 1.60 21.33 -8.40
CA ARG A 207 0.52 20.67 -9.15
C ARG A 207 -0.06 19.51 -8.36
N ALA A 208 0.80 18.69 -7.77
CA ALA A 208 0.37 17.61 -6.89
C ALA A 208 -0.46 18.13 -5.69
N LEU A 209 0.01 19.22 -5.04
CA LEU A 209 -0.70 19.87 -3.94
C LEU A 209 -2.05 20.44 -4.38
N ALA A 210 -2.09 21.15 -5.51
CA ALA A 210 -3.33 21.72 -6.03
C ALA A 210 -4.37 20.64 -6.35
N LEU A 211 -3.93 19.48 -6.88
CA LEU A 211 -4.82 18.36 -7.15
C LEU A 211 -5.36 17.75 -5.87
N VAL A 212 -4.51 17.48 -4.87
CA VAL A 212 -4.94 16.94 -3.56
C VAL A 212 -5.88 17.91 -2.83
N ASP A 213 -5.58 19.20 -2.85
CA ASP A 213 -6.44 20.25 -2.28
C ASP A 213 -7.83 20.24 -2.96
N ALA A 214 -7.88 20.19 -4.28
CA ALA A 214 -9.13 20.12 -5.04
C ALA A 214 -9.95 18.85 -4.72
N ILE A 215 -9.28 17.70 -4.57
CA ILE A 215 -9.94 16.43 -4.18
C ILE A 215 -10.59 16.57 -2.80
N THR A 216 -9.84 17.04 -1.81
CA THR A 216 -10.32 17.11 -0.42
C THR A 216 -11.42 18.15 -0.22
N HIS A 217 -11.50 19.17 -1.06
CA HIS A 217 -12.57 20.16 -1.05
C HIS A 217 -13.81 19.75 -1.85
N SER A 218 -13.69 18.77 -2.75
CA SER A 218 -14.83 18.30 -3.57
C SER A 218 -15.67 17.23 -2.90
N GLU A 219 -15.16 16.57 -1.85
CA GLU A 219 -15.80 15.44 -1.18
C GLU A 219 -15.50 15.44 0.32
N SER A 220 -16.27 14.62 1.06
CA SER A 220 -16.05 14.43 2.49
C SER A 220 -14.96 13.39 2.76
N GLY A 221 -14.11 13.69 3.76
CA GLY A 221 -13.14 12.74 4.33
C GLY A 221 -13.73 11.82 5.40
N PRO A 222 -12.91 11.22 6.24
CA PRO A 222 -11.47 11.47 6.39
C PRO A 222 -10.63 10.92 5.24
N TRP A 223 -9.41 11.44 5.11
CA TRP A 223 -8.49 11.15 4.01
C TRP A 223 -7.17 10.57 4.51
N LEU A 224 -6.60 9.66 3.73
CA LEU A 224 -5.23 9.17 3.89
C LEU A 224 -4.44 9.40 2.62
N ILE A 225 -3.16 9.71 2.78
CA ILE A 225 -2.17 9.77 1.71
C ILE A 225 -0.84 9.23 2.19
N ASP A 226 -0.14 8.46 1.36
CA ASP A 226 1.17 7.91 1.66
C ASP A 226 2.21 8.60 0.78
N ALA A 227 2.69 9.76 1.26
CA ALA A 227 3.60 10.64 0.54
C ALA A 227 5.04 10.11 0.56
N VAL A 228 5.75 10.25 -0.57
CA VAL A 228 7.18 9.94 -0.67
C VAL A 228 7.96 11.01 0.09
N HIS A 229 8.79 10.59 1.04
CA HIS A 229 9.48 11.51 1.97
C HIS A 229 10.41 12.51 1.26
N SER A 230 11.10 12.08 0.21
CA SER A 230 12.00 12.95 -0.56
C SER A 230 11.27 14.01 -1.40
N GLN A 231 9.95 13.96 -1.52
CA GLN A 231 9.12 15.01 -2.10
C GLN A 231 8.83 16.11 -1.06
N GLU A 232 9.88 16.75 -0.54
CA GLU A 232 9.81 17.65 0.62
C GLU A 232 8.83 18.81 0.45
N GLN A 233 8.79 19.46 -0.71
CA GLN A 233 7.86 20.57 -0.98
C GLN A 233 6.40 20.10 -0.90
N PHE A 234 6.12 18.91 -1.44
CA PHE A 234 4.80 18.32 -1.37
C PHE A 234 4.42 17.97 0.06
N LEU A 235 5.32 17.31 0.79
CA LEU A 235 5.10 16.93 2.18
C LEU A 235 4.84 18.13 3.08
N ASN A 236 5.68 19.18 2.97
CA ASN A 236 5.53 20.42 3.72
C ASN A 236 4.23 21.15 3.37
N GLY A 237 3.84 21.14 2.09
CA GLY A 237 2.58 21.71 1.63
C GLY A 237 1.36 20.98 2.21
N LEU A 238 1.38 19.65 2.28
CA LEU A 238 0.33 18.88 2.93
C LEU A 238 0.20 19.24 4.41
N VAL A 239 1.32 19.26 5.16
CA VAL A 239 1.32 19.64 6.58
C VAL A 239 0.81 21.08 6.75
N GLY A 240 1.21 22.00 5.91
CA GLY A 240 0.72 23.39 5.90
C GLY A 240 -0.78 23.51 5.57
N SER A 241 -1.37 22.52 4.90
CA SER A 241 -2.80 22.42 4.60
C SER A 241 -3.60 21.66 5.66
N GLY A 242 -2.98 21.31 6.80
CA GLY A 242 -3.65 20.68 7.95
C GLY A 242 -3.61 19.16 7.98
N TRP A 243 -2.81 18.53 7.11
CA TRP A 243 -2.57 17.10 7.20
C TRP A 243 -1.66 16.76 8.38
N ASN A 244 -2.02 15.74 9.14
CA ASN A 244 -1.25 15.24 10.27
C ASN A 244 -0.44 14.01 9.86
N ILE A 245 0.86 14.00 10.14
CA ILE A 245 1.71 12.82 9.93
C ILE A 245 1.35 11.78 11.00
N GLU A 246 0.84 10.61 10.57
CA GLU A 246 0.52 9.50 11.47
C GLU A 246 1.71 8.61 11.75
N ARG A 247 2.44 8.21 10.70
CA ARG A 247 3.57 7.28 10.84
C ARG A 247 4.46 7.27 9.60
N PRO A 248 5.75 6.90 9.77
CA PRO A 248 6.63 6.60 8.65
C PRO A 248 6.45 5.16 8.16
N PHE A 249 6.91 4.92 6.90
CA PHE A 249 7.25 3.60 6.40
C PHE A 249 8.64 3.65 5.77
N GLN A 250 9.35 2.51 5.84
CA GLN A 250 10.58 2.28 5.12
C GLN A 250 10.31 1.30 3.99
N ARG A 251 10.40 1.77 2.74
CA ARG A 251 10.44 0.86 1.59
C ARG A 251 11.74 0.10 1.62
N MET A 252 11.64 -1.20 1.52
CA MET A 252 12.79 -2.09 1.54
C MET A 252 12.71 -3.07 0.37
N ARG A 253 13.88 -3.55 -0.08
CA ARG A 253 14.02 -4.47 -1.20
C ARG A 253 14.86 -5.68 -0.82
N PHE A 254 14.46 -6.85 -1.30
CA PHE A 254 15.24 -8.07 -1.27
C PHE A 254 15.44 -8.57 -2.71
N GLY A 255 16.69 -8.86 -3.08
CA GLY A 255 17.09 -9.27 -4.43
C GLY A 255 17.88 -8.20 -5.16
N PRO A 256 18.14 -8.40 -6.48
CA PRO A 256 18.97 -7.52 -7.28
C PRO A 256 18.49 -6.07 -7.27
N ALA A 257 19.42 -5.14 -7.44
CA ALA A 257 19.07 -3.75 -7.64
C ALA A 257 18.34 -3.59 -8.97
N THR A 258 17.20 -2.92 -8.94
CA THR A 258 16.50 -2.47 -10.13
C THR A 258 16.93 -1.04 -10.44
N ALA A 259 16.83 -0.62 -11.70
CA ALA A 259 17.03 0.77 -12.05
C ALA A 259 16.11 1.66 -11.25
N SER A 260 16.61 2.76 -10.70
CA SER A 260 15.76 3.76 -10.06
C SER A 260 14.87 4.40 -11.11
N PRO A 261 13.57 4.58 -10.84
CA PRO A 261 12.69 5.29 -11.76
C PRO A 261 13.19 6.74 -11.94
N ALA A 262 13.02 7.25 -13.15
CA ALA A 262 13.46 8.63 -13.49
C ALA A 262 12.71 9.69 -12.67
N GLN A 263 11.48 9.41 -12.26
CA GLN A 263 10.64 10.27 -11.46
C GLN A 263 9.87 9.45 -10.45
N LEU A 264 9.98 9.80 -9.17
CA LEU A 264 9.17 9.18 -8.11
C LEU A 264 7.76 9.76 -8.08
N PRO A 265 6.73 8.99 -7.69
CA PRO A 265 5.41 9.54 -7.41
C PRO A 265 5.47 10.52 -6.24
N PHE A 266 4.51 11.42 -6.13
CA PHE A 266 4.33 12.25 -4.94
C PHE A 266 3.71 11.46 -3.79
N ALA A 267 2.78 10.56 -4.12
CA ALA A 267 2.24 9.59 -3.18
C ALA A 267 2.04 8.24 -3.88
N VAL A 268 2.17 7.17 -3.13
CA VAL A 268 2.00 5.78 -3.61
C VAL A 268 0.54 5.34 -3.54
N ALA A 269 0.21 4.21 -4.17
CA ALA A 269 -1.16 3.64 -4.14
C ALA A 269 -1.59 3.16 -2.75
N GLY A 270 -0.64 2.86 -1.91
CA GLY A 270 -0.73 2.40 -0.53
C GLY A 270 0.47 1.52 -0.22
N PRO A 271 0.98 1.50 1.03
CA PRO A 271 2.18 0.74 1.40
C PRO A 271 2.05 -0.76 1.11
N GLU A 272 0.84 -1.26 1.09
CA GLU A 272 0.52 -2.66 0.82
C GLU A 272 0.57 -3.03 -0.66
N PHE A 273 0.54 -2.03 -1.54
CA PHE A 273 0.52 -2.23 -3.00
C PHE A 273 1.75 -1.64 -3.72
N GLY A 274 2.54 -0.82 -3.03
CA GLY A 274 3.69 -0.11 -3.57
C GLY A 274 3.44 1.28 -4.10
#